data_76a96185d1e79e667c0911624ff3cf87
#
_entry.id   76a96185d1e79e667c0911624ff3cf87
#
_cell.length_a   1.000
_cell.length_b   1.000
_cell.length_c   1.000
_cell.angle_alpha   90.00
_cell.angle_beta   90.00
_cell.angle_gamma   90.00
#
_symmetry.space_group_name_H-M   'P 1'
#
loop_
_entity.id
_entity.type
_entity.pdbx_description
1 polymer ?
#
loop_
_entity_poly.entity_id
_entity_poly.type
_entity_poly.pdbx_seq_one_letter_code
_entity_poly.pdbx_strand_id
1 'polypeptide(L)'
;QITNTVCTPSSNGIQVSINQITGAPCDTANYTNVYCANQGNTNDLIWGPVTLPPNTLYYITIDGYAGNDCDFDITLLGSVNPLPVELSDFNAICQGDETVLSWATESEHNNDYFVVERSVDAQSFDAVETVQGQGNSTESHQYIVVDDTPRNGIVYYRLKQVDFDGTVEYSDLIAVDCGVSSD
;
A
#
# COMPACT_ATOMS: atom_id res chain seq x y z
N GLN A 1 -3.45 -18.63 7.30
CA GLN A 1 -4.05 -19.95 7.51
C GLN A 1 -3.73 -20.86 6.32
N ILE A 2 -3.40 -22.10 6.58
CA ILE A 2 -3.27 -23.14 5.57
C ILE A 2 -4.35 -24.17 5.85
N THR A 3 -5.12 -24.52 4.83
CA THR A 3 -6.27 -25.42 4.90
C THR A 3 -6.22 -26.46 3.79
N ASN A 4 -7.12 -27.44 3.85
CA ASN A 4 -7.23 -28.52 2.85
C ASN A 4 -5.91 -29.28 2.63
N THR A 5 -5.10 -29.41 3.68
CA THR A 5 -3.79 -30.08 3.58
C THR A 5 -3.95 -31.58 3.36
N VAL A 6 -3.44 -32.05 2.24
CA VAL A 6 -3.38 -33.46 1.88
C VAL A 6 -1.93 -33.85 1.58
N CYS A 7 -1.35 -34.70 2.40
CA CYS A 7 0.04 -35.11 2.26
C CYS A 7 0.18 -36.58 1.88
N THR A 8 1.18 -36.92 1.07
CA THR A 8 1.53 -38.30 0.70
C THR A 8 3.03 -38.57 0.96
N PRO A 9 3.36 -39.62 1.70
CA PRO A 9 2.50 -40.56 2.42
C PRO A 9 1.81 -39.94 3.62
N SER A 10 0.65 -40.39 4.00
CA SER A 10 -0.41 -39.77 4.78
C SER A 10 -0.14 -39.55 6.29
N SER A 11 1.09 -39.57 6.75
CA SER A 11 1.36 -39.56 8.21
C SER A 11 2.03 -38.31 8.78
N ASN A 12 2.51 -37.42 7.92
CA ASN A 12 3.24 -36.22 8.33
C ASN A 12 2.62 -35.02 7.62
N GLY A 13 2.58 -33.88 8.26
CA GLY A 13 1.94 -32.67 7.74
C GLY A 13 2.92 -31.74 7.05
N ILE A 14 2.64 -30.46 7.16
CA ILE A 14 3.45 -29.38 6.58
C ILE A 14 4.21 -28.61 7.65
N GLN A 15 5.28 -27.98 7.24
CA GLN A 15 5.98 -26.98 8.03
C GLN A 15 6.01 -25.65 7.27
N VAL A 16 5.92 -24.57 8.02
CA VAL A 16 5.90 -23.20 7.50
C VAL A 16 6.91 -22.37 8.27
N SER A 17 7.68 -21.59 7.55
CA SER A 17 8.50 -20.54 8.16
C SER A 17 8.29 -19.19 7.45
N ILE A 18 8.33 -18.12 8.22
CA ILE A 18 8.35 -16.74 7.72
C ILE A 18 9.72 -16.18 8.06
N ASN A 19 10.43 -15.75 7.04
CA ASN A 19 11.79 -15.24 7.19
C ASN A 19 11.87 -13.82 6.65
N GLN A 20 12.41 -12.91 7.45
CA GLN A 20 12.78 -11.57 7.00
C GLN A 20 14.09 -11.63 6.25
N ILE A 21 14.21 -10.86 5.16
CA ILE A 21 15.44 -10.72 4.40
C ILE A 21 16.00 -9.31 4.56
N THR A 22 17.28 -9.24 4.93
CA THR A 22 17.99 -7.97 5.17
C THR A 22 19.05 -7.66 4.12
N GLY A 23 19.18 -8.48 3.07
CA GLY A 23 20.18 -8.34 2.01
C GLY A 23 19.84 -9.11 0.74
N ALA A 24 20.85 -9.54 -0.01
CA ALA A 24 20.63 -10.29 -1.25
C ALA A 24 19.92 -11.62 -0.98
N PRO A 25 18.87 -11.98 -1.75
CA PRO A 25 18.02 -13.14 -1.45
C PRO A 25 18.72 -14.50 -1.61
N CYS A 26 19.87 -14.57 -2.27
CA CYS A 26 20.61 -15.83 -2.44
C CYS A 26 21.64 -16.09 -1.33
N ASP A 27 21.75 -15.24 -0.31
CA ASP A 27 22.64 -15.41 0.81
C ASP A 27 21.86 -15.76 2.09
N THR A 28 22.01 -16.98 2.57
CA THR A 28 21.30 -17.49 3.75
C THR A 28 21.64 -16.73 5.05
N ALA A 29 22.77 -16.05 5.11
CA ALA A 29 23.13 -15.19 6.24
C ALA A 29 22.20 -13.98 6.41
N ASN A 30 21.47 -13.60 5.35
CA ASN A 30 20.53 -12.49 5.35
C ASN A 30 19.12 -12.86 5.84
N TYR A 31 18.88 -14.13 6.15
CA TYR A 31 17.57 -14.61 6.60
C TYR A 31 17.47 -14.61 8.12
N THR A 32 16.47 -13.94 8.64
CA THR A 32 16.11 -14.01 10.06
C THR A 32 14.76 -14.66 10.19
N ASN A 33 14.67 -15.79 10.89
CA ASN A 33 13.38 -16.46 11.13
C ASN A 33 12.53 -15.61 12.08
N VAL A 34 11.35 -15.22 11.61
CA VAL A 34 10.37 -14.43 12.36
C VAL A 34 9.30 -15.34 12.96
N TYR A 35 8.96 -16.41 12.25
CA TYR A 35 7.95 -17.37 12.68
C TYR A 35 8.24 -18.76 12.09
N CYS A 36 8.00 -19.78 12.88
CA CYS A 36 8.07 -21.17 12.44
C CYS A 36 6.94 -21.97 13.09
N ALA A 37 6.25 -22.76 12.28
CA ALA A 37 5.24 -23.70 12.74
C ALA A 37 5.36 -25.02 11.97
N ASN A 38 5.04 -26.10 12.64
CA ASN A 38 4.92 -27.41 12.01
C ASN A 38 3.64 -28.12 12.50
N GLN A 39 3.09 -28.93 11.63
CA GLN A 39 1.95 -29.77 11.94
C GLN A 39 2.31 -31.21 11.51
N GLY A 40 2.49 -32.07 12.49
CA GLY A 40 2.89 -33.47 12.27
C GLY A 40 1.73 -34.39 11.88
N ASN A 41 0.65 -33.86 11.32
CA ASN A 41 -0.51 -34.63 10.82
C ASN A 41 -1.15 -33.89 9.63
N THR A 42 -2.18 -34.48 9.04
CA THR A 42 -2.90 -33.93 7.88
C THR A 42 -3.96 -32.87 8.23
N ASN A 43 -3.90 -32.29 9.42
CA ASN A 43 -4.82 -31.24 9.81
C ASN A 43 -4.37 -29.87 9.30
N ASP A 44 -5.32 -28.97 9.17
CA ASP A 44 -5.07 -27.60 8.80
C ASP A 44 -4.10 -26.93 9.79
N LEU A 45 -3.14 -26.19 9.28
CA LEU A 45 -2.23 -25.40 10.09
C LEU A 45 -2.80 -23.99 10.23
N ILE A 46 -3.41 -23.74 11.37
CA ILE A 46 -3.93 -22.42 11.74
C ILE A 46 -3.03 -21.87 12.84
N TRP A 47 -2.42 -20.72 12.56
CA TRP A 47 -1.63 -20.01 13.57
C TRP A 47 -2.21 -18.64 13.89
N GLY A 48 -1.88 -18.14 15.08
CA GLY A 48 -2.32 -16.81 15.51
C GLY A 48 -1.68 -15.69 14.66
N PRO A 49 -2.17 -14.46 14.82
CA PRO A 49 -1.65 -13.33 14.07
C PRO A 49 -0.14 -13.14 14.35
N VAL A 50 0.62 -13.01 13.27
CA VAL A 50 2.04 -12.64 13.31
C VAL A 50 2.13 -11.19 12.87
N THR A 51 2.62 -10.31 13.75
CA THR A 51 2.85 -8.92 13.39
C THR A 51 4.14 -8.82 12.61
N LEU A 52 4.05 -8.42 11.37
CA LEU A 52 5.19 -8.20 10.49
C LEU A 52 5.40 -6.69 10.33
N PRO A 53 6.61 -6.14 10.60
CA PRO A 53 6.92 -4.74 10.31
C PRO A 53 6.62 -4.37 8.85
N PRO A 54 6.06 -3.18 8.61
CA PRO A 54 5.79 -2.69 7.26
C PRO A 54 7.11 -2.43 6.49
N ASN A 55 7.00 -2.32 5.17
CA ASN A 55 8.12 -2.03 4.25
C ASN A 55 9.31 -2.99 4.39
N THR A 56 9.02 -4.23 4.73
CA THR A 56 10.03 -5.27 4.94
C THR A 56 9.69 -6.47 4.07
N LEU A 57 10.68 -6.98 3.34
CA LEU A 57 10.49 -8.16 2.50
C LEU A 57 10.52 -9.42 3.36
N TYR A 58 9.49 -10.25 3.20
CA TYR A 58 9.38 -11.55 3.85
C TYR A 58 9.25 -12.66 2.84
N TYR A 59 9.85 -13.79 3.17
CA TYR A 59 9.63 -15.04 2.44
C TYR A 59 8.89 -16.03 3.32
N ILE A 60 7.85 -16.62 2.76
CA ILE A 60 7.13 -17.73 3.37
C ILE A 60 7.62 -19.00 2.69
N THR A 61 8.23 -19.87 3.46
CA THR A 61 8.63 -21.19 3.01
C THR A 61 7.63 -22.19 3.55
N ILE A 62 7.09 -23.02 2.67
CA ILE A 62 6.17 -24.10 3.02
C ILE A 62 6.75 -25.37 2.48
N ASP A 63 6.87 -26.38 3.30
CA ASP A 63 7.47 -27.66 2.96
C ASP A 63 6.71 -28.81 3.62
N GLY A 64 6.71 -29.97 2.97
CA GLY A 64 6.22 -31.19 3.56
C GLY A 64 7.15 -31.68 4.67
N TYR A 65 6.59 -32.01 5.83
CA TYR A 65 7.38 -32.52 6.93
C TYR A 65 7.95 -33.90 6.60
N ALA A 66 9.27 -34.08 6.80
CA ALA A 66 9.98 -35.34 6.58
C ALA A 66 9.94 -35.86 5.10
N GLY A 67 9.92 -34.97 4.13
CA GLY A 67 9.99 -35.32 2.70
C GLY A 67 8.66 -35.73 2.08
N ASN A 68 7.56 -35.28 2.66
CA ASN A 68 6.22 -35.49 2.05
C ASN A 68 5.93 -34.46 0.98
N ASP A 69 5.19 -34.88 -0.02
CA ASP A 69 4.51 -33.98 -0.95
C ASP A 69 3.13 -33.62 -0.40
N CYS A 70 2.81 -32.34 -0.30
CA CYS A 70 1.54 -31.88 0.25
C CYS A 70 0.86 -30.88 -0.68
N ASP A 71 -0.43 -31.09 -0.91
CA ASP A 71 -1.33 -30.10 -1.48
C ASP A 71 -2.00 -29.31 -0.35
N PHE A 72 -2.17 -28.02 -0.51
CA PHE A 72 -2.78 -27.15 0.49
C PHE A 72 -3.29 -25.84 -0.10
N ASP A 73 -4.25 -25.23 0.58
CA ASP A 73 -4.72 -23.88 0.30
C ASP A 73 -4.15 -22.88 1.30
N ILE A 74 -3.73 -21.70 0.83
CA ILE A 74 -3.30 -20.60 1.68
C ILE A 74 -4.38 -19.54 1.73
N THR A 75 -4.83 -19.21 2.92
CA THR A 75 -5.72 -18.07 3.16
C THR A 75 -5.06 -17.07 4.10
N LEU A 76 -4.95 -15.84 3.66
CA LEU A 76 -4.56 -14.72 4.53
C LEU A 76 -5.80 -14.28 5.33
N LEU A 77 -5.73 -14.41 6.65
CA LEU A 77 -6.77 -13.96 7.56
C LEU A 77 -6.29 -12.68 8.26
N GLY A 78 -7.02 -11.61 8.09
CA GLY A 78 -6.72 -10.31 8.69
C GLY A 78 -6.61 -9.21 7.65
N SER A 79 -6.67 -7.97 8.08
CA SER A 79 -6.28 -6.85 7.23
C SER A 79 -4.78 -6.97 6.95
N VAL A 80 -4.42 -7.47 5.78
CA VAL A 80 -3.24 -6.96 5.14
C VAL A 80 -3.63 -5.53 4.79
N ASN A 81 -3.12 -4.54 5.53
CA ASN A 81 -3.10 -3.21 4.95
C ASN A 81 -2.27 -3.39 3.68
N PRO A 82 -2.88 -3.29 2.51
CA PRO A 82 -2.08 -3.15 1.31
C PRO A 82 -1.16 -1.96 1.56
N LEU A 83 0.02 -2.00 0.98
CA LEU A 83 0.86 -0.80 0.91
C LEU A 83 -0.04 0.35 0.48
N PRO A 84 -0.02 1.49 1.21
CA PRO A 84 -0.72 2.68 0.75
C PRO A 84 -0.40 2.88 -0.72
N VAL A 85 -1.35 3.38 -1.48
CA VAL A 85 -1.09 3.85 -2.84
C VAL A 85 0.21 4.64 -2.79
N GLU A 86 1.28 4.16 -3.42
CA GLU A 86 2.49 4.94 -3.53
C GLU A 86 2.17 6.10 -4.47
N LEU A 87 1.77 7.24 -3.87
CA LEU A 87 1.66 8.50 -4.57
C LEU A 87 3.06 8.90 -5.01
N SER A 88 3.34 8.79 -6.29
CA SER A 88 4.51 9.37 -6.88
C SER A 88 4.14 10.75 -7.45
N ASP A 89 4.99 11.72 -7.18
CA ASP A 89 5.01 13.02 -7.86
C ASP A 89 3.76 13.91 -7.73
N PHE A 90 3.18 14.05 -6.51
CA PHE A 90 2.20 15.11 -6.33
C PHE A 90 2.85 16.49 -6.52
N ASN A 91 2.39 17.23 -7.52
CA ASN A 91 3.00 18.48 -7.97
C ASN A 91 1.93 19.55 -8.25
N ALA A 92 2.30 20.83 -8.09
CA ALA A 92 1.45 21.97 -8.41
C ALA A 92 2.27 23.02 -9.17
N ILE A 93 1.73 23.53 -10.25
CA ILE A 93 2.37 24.54 -11.12
C ILE A 93 1.36 25.65 -11.39
N CYS A 94 1.77 26.90 -11.14
CA CYS A 94 1.00 28.07 -11.53
C CYS A 94 1.07 28.33 -13.04
N GLN A 95 -0.08 28.49 -13.67
CA GLN A 95 -0.20 28.83 -15.09
C GLN A 95 -1.17 30.03 -15.24
N GLY A 96 -0.61 31.25 -15.22
CA GLY A 96 -1.43 32.45 -15.20
C GLY A 96 -2.26 32.54 -13.90
N ASP A 97 -3.57 32.61 -14.06
CA ASP A 97 -4.52 32.71 -12.94
C ASP A 97 -4.99 31.33 -12.42
N GLU A 98 -4.41 30.26 -12.86
CA GLU A 98 -4.78 28.89 -12.49
C GLU A 98 -3.61 28.14 -11.85
N THR A 99 -3.92 27.15 -11.03
CA THR A 99 -2.94 26.18 -10.54
C THR A 99 -3.25 24.81 -11.11
N VAL A 100 -2.33 24.24 -11.87
CA VAL A 100 -2.43 22.88 -12.38
C VAL A 100 -1.78 21.93 -11.38
N LEU A 101 -2.58 20.99 -10.87
CA LEU A 101 -2.13 19.94 -9.96
C LEU A 101 -2.07 18.61 -10.72
N SER A 102 -1.03 17.85 -10.47
CA SER A 102 -0.86 16.53 -11.08
C SER A 102 -0.26 15.54 -10.09
N TRP A 103 -0.67 14.28 -10.19
CA TRP A 103 -0.07 13.18 -9.45
C TRP A 103 -0.17 11.89 -10.26
N ALA A 104 0.60 10.90 -9.84
CA ALA A 104 0.55 9.57 -10.38
C ALA A 104 0.43 8.54 -9.26
N THR A 105 -0.18 7.41 -9.57
CA THR A 105 -0.19 6.22 -8.74
C THR A 105 0.51 5.09 -9.48
N GLU A 106 1.36 4.33 -8.82
CA GLU A 106 1.98 3.12 -9.40
C GLU A 106 0.99 1.94 -9.37
N SER A 107 0.17 1.90 -8.34
CA SER A 107 -0.93 0.95 -8.17
C SER A 107 -1.96 1.55 -7.24
N GLU A 108 -3.20 1.08 -7.32
CA GLU A 108 -4.26 1.47 -6.40
C GLU A 108 -4.89 0.23 -5.79
N HIS A 109 -5.20 0.30 -4.51
CA HIS A 109 -5.91 -0.75 -3.81
C HIS A 109 -6.97 -0.14 -2.89
N ASN A 110 -8.20 -0.61 -3.04
CA ASN A 110 -9.36 -0.15 -2.27
C ASN A 110 -9.69 1.35 -2.41
N ASN A 111 -9.03 2.06 -3.34
CA ASN A 111 -9.14 3.50 -3.49
C ASN A 111 -10.48 3.89 -4.15
N ASP A 112 -11.35 4.58 -3.41
CA ASP A 112 -12.61 5.09 -3.94
C ASP A 112 -12.37 6.40 -4.71
N TYR A 113 -11.81 7.41 -4.04
CA TYR A 113 -11.55 8.70 -4.67
C TYR A 113 -10.44 9.48 -3.98
N PHE A 114 -9.92 10.46 -4.72
CA PHE A 114 -9.04 11.52 -4.21
C PHE A 114 -9.81 12.82 -4.05
N VAL A 115 -9.44 13.62 -3.04
CA VAL A 115 -9.84 15.02 -2.92
C VAL A 115 -8.58 15.87 -2.96
N VAL A 116 -8.50 16.79 -3.90
CA VAL A 116 -7.50 17.87 -3.88
C VAL A 116 -7.96 18.90 -2.87
N GLU A 117 -7.17 19.16 -1.86
CA GLU A 117 -7.45 20.14 -0.82
C GLU A 117 -6.44 21.29 -0.87
N ARG A 118 -6.94 22.52 -0.67
CA ARG A 118 -6.17 23.76 -0.69
C ARG A 118 -6.23 24.47 0.65
N SER A 119 -5.14 25.16 1.02
CA SER A 119 -5.05 26.00 2.21
C SER A 119 -4.19 27.24 1.96
N VAL A 120 -4.47 28.34 2.67
CA VAL A 120 -3.63 29.55 2.69
C VAL A 120 -2.80 29.64 3.99
N ASP A 121 -3.10 28.84 4.98
CA ASP A 121 -2.47 28.86 6.31
C ASP A 121 -1.84 27.51 6.72
N ALA A 122 -1.90 26.49 5.84
CA ALA A 122 -1.49 25.12 6.07
C ALA A 122 -2.19 24.43 7.29
N GLN A 123 -3.32 25.00 7.76
CA GLN A 123 -4.09 24.47 8.88
C GLN A 123 -5.54 24.16 8.49
N SER A 124 -6.18 25.11 7.81
CA SER A 124 -7.57 24.97 7.35
C SER A 124 -7.57 24.66 5.85
N PHE A 125 -8.20 23.56 5.47
CA PHE A 125 -8.22 23.08 4.10
C PHE A 125 -9.63 23.10 3.53
N ASP A 126 -9.76 23.63 2.31
CA ASP A 126 -10.96 23.60 1.50
C ASP A 126 -10.79 22.60 0.35
N ALA A 127 -11.83 21.80 0.07
CA ALA A 127 -11.84 20.92 -1.09
C ALA A 127 -11.89 21.74 -2.39
N VAL A 128 -11.01 21.42 -3.33
CA VAL A 128 -10.96 22.01 -4.66
C VAL A 128 -11.76 21.13 -5.63
N GLU A 129 -11.40 19.86 -5.71
CA GLU A 129 -11.98 18.90 -6.65
C GLU A 129 -11.94 17.49 -6.08
N THR A 130 -12.89 16.65 -6.46
CA THR A 130 -12.93 15.23 -6.16
C THR A 130 -12.73 14.43 -7.44
N VAL A 131 -11.78 13.52 -7.44
CA VAL A 131 -11.42 12.70 -8.60
C VAL A 131 -11.57 11.22 -8.24
N GLN A 132 -12.34 10.48 -9.03
CA GLN A 132 -12.57 9.06 -8.82
C GLN A 132 -11.26 8.27 -8.96
N GLY A 133 -10.99 7.39 -7.99
CA GLY A 133 -9.91 6.41 -8.06
C GLY A 133 -10.24 5.24 -8.98
N GLN A 134 -9.25 4.37 -9.19
CA GLN A 134 -9.39 3.16 -10.02
C GLN A 134 -9.79 1.92 -9.20
N GLY A 135 -10.05 2.09 -7.91
CA GLY A 135 -10.43 1.01 -7.00
C GLY A 135 -9.26 0.07 -6.72
N ASN A 136 -9.17 -0.97 -7.52
CA ASN A 136 -8.05 -1.93 -7.47
C ASN A 136 -7.39 -1.97 -8.85
N SER A 137 -6.19 -1.42 -8.96
CA SER A 137 -5.38 -1.42 -10.17
C SER A 137 -3.92 -1.70 -9.85
N THR A 138 -3.30 -2.52 -10.66
CA THR A 138 -1.85 -2.78 -10.64
C THR A 138 -1.10 -2.01 -11.72
N GLU A 139 -1.81 -1.13 -12.43
CA GLU A 139 -1.26 -0.28 -13.47
C GLU A 139 -1.06 1.15 -12.93
N SER A 140 -0.09 1.85 -13.45
CA SER A 140 0.14 3.26 -13.14
C SER A 140 -0.93 4.14 -13.78
N HIS A 141 -1.46 5.09 -13.00
CA HIS A 141 -2.46 6.06 -13.45
C HIS A 141 -1.99 7.48 -13.19
N GLN A 142 -2.34 8.39 -14.10
CA GLN A 142 -2.03 9.81 -13.97
C GLN A 142 -3.31 10.62 -13.85
N TYR A 143 -3.26 11.63 -12.98
CA TYR A 143 -4.37 12.51 -12.67
C TYR A 143 -3.96 13.96 -12.82
N ILE A 144 -4.87 14.78 -13.28
CA ILE A 144 -4.69 16.23 -13.42
C ILE A 144 -5.96 16.95 -12.97
N VAL A 145 -5.78 17.98 -12.16
CA VAL A 145 -6.85 18.89 -11.68
C VAL A 145 -6.39 20.32 -11.88
N VAL A 146 -7.31 21.18 -12.22
CA VAL A 146 -7.07 22.62 -12.34
C VAL A 146 -7.85 23.34 -11.24
N ASP A 147 -7.14 24.08 -10.38
CA ASP A 147 -7.73 25.04 -9.47
C ASP A 147 -7.82 26.39 -10.18
N ASP A 148 -9.02 26.76 -10.59
CA ASP A 148 -9.33 28.00 -11.30
C ASP A 148 -9.67 29.18 -10.38
N THR A 149 -9.55 28.97 -9.06
CA THR A 149 -9.79 30.02 -8.05
C THR A 149 -8.48 30.48 -7.42
N PRO A 150 -7.73 31.34 -8.12
CA PRO A 150 -6.39 31.72 -7.70
C PRO A 150 -6.41 32.46 -6.35
N ARG A 151 -5.38 32.22 -5.55
CA ARG A 151 -5.10 32.92 -4.31
C ARG A 151 -3.78 33.65 -4.47
N ASN A 152 -3.73 34.89 -4.04
CA ASN A 152 -2.48 35.65 -4.02
C ASN A 152 -1.53 35.12 -2.94
N GLY A 153 -0.24 34.94 -3.27
CA GLY A 153 0.78 34.51 -2.35
C GLY A 153 0.94 32.98 -2.30
N ILE A 154 1.48 32.51 -1.19
CA ILE A 154 1.74 31.06 -1.02
C ILE A 154 0.45 30.32 -0.74
N VAL A 155 0.21 29.29 -1.53
CA VAL A 155 -0.91 28.37 -1.38
C VAL A 155 -0.37 26.97 -1.15
N TYR A 156 -0.96 26.25 -0.21
CA TYR A 156 -0.62 24.89 0.13
C TYR A 156 -1.67 23.94 -0.45
N TYR A 157 -1.21 22.84 -0.99
CA TYR A 157 -2.08 21.77 -1.47
C TYR A 157 -1.69 20.44 -0.83
N ARG A 158 -2.68 19.57 -0.70
CA ARG A 158 -2.49 18.15 -0.37
C ARG A 158 -3.53 17.31 -1.09
N LEU A 159 -3.22 16.04 -1.26
CA LEU A 159 -4.19 15.03 -1.62
C LEU A 159 -4.74 14.35 -0.37
N LYS A 160 -6.04 14.15 -0.36
CA LYS A 160 -6.74 13.28 0.56
C LYS A 160 -7.23 12.09 -0.24
N GLN A 161 -6.71 10.91 0.04
CA GLN A 161 -7.21 9.65 -0.49
C GLN A 161 -8.30 9.12 0.43
N VAL A 162 -9.36 8.57 -0.14
CA VAL A 162 -10.45 7.94 0.59
C VAL A 162 -10.71 6.57 -0.01
N ASP A 163 -10.65 5.55 0.81
CA ASP A 163 -10.89 4.17 0.45
C ASP A 163 -12.38 3.81 0.56
N PHE A 164 -12.82 2.74 -0.11
CA PHE A 164 -14.21 2.27 -0.05
C PHE A 164 -14.68 1.91 1.36
N ASP A 165 -13.79 1.60 2.28
CA ASP A 165 -14.10 1.34 3.68
C ASP A 165 -14.14 2.59 4.57
N GLY A 166 -13.85 3.77 3.96
CA GLY A 166 -13.81 5.07 4.62
C GLY A 166 -12.48 5.40 5.29
N THR A 167 -11.46 4.58 5.14
CA THR A 167 -10.09 4.92 5.55
C THR A 167 -9.60 6.14 4.78
N VAL A 168 -8.88 7.03 5.45
CA VAL A 168 -8.39 8.28 4.87
C VAL A 168 -6.89 8.39 5.06
N GLU A 169 -6.19 8.72 3.98
CA GLU A 169 -4.77 9.02 3.98
C GLU A 169 -4.51 10.39 3.32
N TYR A 170 -3.41 11.04 3.72
CA TYR A 170 -3.01 12.34 3.17
C TYR A 170 -1.60 12.28 2.63
N SER A 171 -1.39 13.00 1.50
CA SER A 171 -0.05 13.25 0.99
C SER A 171 0.71 14.25 1.86
N ASP A 172 2.00 14.39 1.62
CA ASP A 172 2.76 15.55 2.06
C ASP A 172 2.15 16.83 1.49
N LEU A 173 2.39 17.96 2.19
CA LEU A 173 2.01 19.27 1.73
C LEU A 173 2.98 19.77 0.66
N ILE A 174 2.44 20.30 -0.42
CA ILE A 174 3.20 21.07 -1.39
C ILE A 174 2.80 22.55 -1.30
N ALA A 175 3.77 23.43 -1.43
CA ALA A 175 3.56 24.87 -1.43
C ALA A 175 3.86 25.44 -2.81
N VAL A 176 2.99 26.28 -3.32
CA VAL A 176 3.19 27.01 -4.58
C VAL A 176 2.94 28.49 -4.35
N ASP A 177 3.81 29.32 -4.90
CA ASP A 177 3.62 30.79 -4.89
C ASP A 177 3.17 31.24 -6.29
N CYS A 178 1.88 31.50 -6.40
CA CYS A 178 1.27 32.07 -7.62
C CYS A 178 1.18 33.60 -7.51
N GLY A 179 2.32 34.21 -7.17
CA GLY A 179 2.41 35.67 -7.11
C GLY A 179 1.93 36.28 -8.42
N VAL A 180 0.94 37.17 -8.34
CA VAL A 180 0.54 38.00 -9.50
C VAL A 180 1.75 38.80 -9.92
N SER A 181 2.25 38.56 -11.13
CA SER A 181 3.19 39.48 -11.76
C SER A 181 2.49 40.83 -11.84
N SER A 182 2.85 41.78 -10.98
CA SER A 182 2.47 43.17 -11.14
C SER A 182 3.22 43.72 -12.34
N ASP A 183 2.54 43.81 -13.48
CA ASP A 183 2.98 44.69 -14.57
C ASP A 183 2.90 46.15 -14.14
#